data_ce61d6e952c25cfd517e3ec014b8d8fd
#
_entry.id   ce61d6e952c25cfd517e3ec014b8d8fd
#
_cell.length_a   1.000
_cell.length_b   1.000
_cell.length_c   1.000
_cell.angle_alpha   90.00
_cell.angle_beta   90.00
_cell.angle_gamma   90.00
#
_symmetry.space_group_name_H-M   'P 1'
#
loop_
_entity.id
_entity.type
_entity.pdbx_description
1 polymer ?
#
loop_
_entity_poly.entity_id
_entity_poly.type
_entity_poly.pdbx_seq_one_letter_code
_entity_poly.pdbx_strand_id
1 'polypeptide(L)'
;AFVTFVEQIPFYGFAALCIDDAEVQALIPRVSDRKIITYGESPQADIRVANIEASRDGSSFDIVVADRKSGEERTIEKLQLPMVGGHNILNAAAAIAIALEMGIADELIRQGLSNFAGVKRRFTKTGEVGGISIIDDYGHHPVEISAVLEAARTATPEGRVMAVVQPHRYSRLQDLFEEFCTCFNNADIVVVADIYAAGEAPIEGISRDGLVEGLRSHGHRMVIPLEQPEDLAGLADKHMSSGDMVVCLGAGNITAWANSLPGELTDLRGSKKEEAG
;
A
#
# COMPACT_ATOMS: atom_id res chain seq x y z
N ALA A 1 6.27 14.30 18.92
CA ALA A 1 7.33 13.52 18.24
C ALA A 1 7.65 14.11 16.87
N PHE A 2 6.70 14.26 15.91
CA PHE A 2 6.98 14.75 14.54
C PHE A 2 7.47 16.21 14.50
N VAL A 3 6.89 17.12 15.29
CA VAL A 3 7.39 18.50 15.41
C VAL A 3 8.85 18.50 15.82
N THR A 4 9.19 17.78 16.90
CA THR A 4 10.56 17.68 17.38
C THR A 4 11.51 17.09 16.33
N PHE A 5 11.04 16.11 15.53
CA PHE A 5 11.83 15.55 14.45
C PHE A 5 12.17 16.61 13.38
N VAL A 6 11.19 17.41 12.97
CA VAL A 6 11.42 18.48 12.00
C VAL A 6 12.29 19.60 12.55
N GLU A 7 12.13 19.97 13.83
CA GLU A 7 12.95 20.97 14.50
C GLU A 7 14.43 20.56 14.66
N GLN A 8 14.72 19.25 14.66
CA GLN A 8 16.09 18.73 14.72
C GLN A 8 16.83 18.79 13.38
N ILE A 9 16.15 19.11 12.28
CA ILE A 9 16.80 19.31 10.98
C ILE A 9 17.80 20.47 11.11
N PRO A 10 19.06 20.33 10.61
CA PRO A 10 20.02 21.41 10.60
C PRO A 10 19.49 22.66 9.88
N PHE A 11 19.99 23.84 10.23
CA PHE A 11 19.52 25.12 9.65
C PHE A 11 19.66 25.22 8.13
N TYR A 12 20.54 24.42 7.54
CA TYR A 12 20.76 24.33 6.09
C TYR A 12 19.93 23.20 5.44
N GLY A 13 19.20 22.42 6.22
CA GLY A 13 18.33 21.36 5.72
C GLY A 13 16.92 21.85 5.47
N PHE A 14 16.07 20.92 5.04
CA PHE A 14 14.66 21.17 4.75
C PHE A 14 13.80 19.96 5.08
N ALA A 15 12.50 20.17 5.23
CA ALA A 15 11.49 19.12 5.39
C ALA A 15 10.61 19.07 4.15
N ALA A 16 10.40 17.88 3.58
CA ALA A 16 9.35 17.61 2.59
C ALA A 16 8.12 17.07 3.32
N LEU A 17 6.98 17.78 3.23
CA LEU A 17 5.76 17.47 3.99
C LEU A 17 4.56 17.30 3.06
N CYS A 18 3.82 16.18 3.23
CA CYS A 18 2.58 15.93 2.48
C CYS A 18 1.45 16.77 3.06
N ILE A 19 0.94 17.76 2.31
CA ILE A 19 -0.15 18.62 2.80
C ILE A 19 -1.55 18.04 2.57
N ASP A 20 -1.68 16.86 1.98
CA ASP A 20 -2.96 16.19 1.85
C ASP A 20 -3.41 15.57 3.18
N ASP A 21 -2.49 15.43 4.14
CA ASP A 21 -2.76 14.93 5.48
C ASP A 21 -3.01 16.08 6.46
N ALA A 22 -4.14 16.04 7.17
CA ALA A 22 -4.57 17.11 8.07
C ALA A 22 -3.62 17.29 9.29
N GLU A 23 -3.05 16.19 9.80
CA GLU A 23 -2.11 16.24 10.92
C GLU A 23 -0.77 16.86 10.49
N VAL A 24 -0.35 16.59 9.25
CA VAL A 24 0.83 17.22 8.66
C VAL A 24 0.58 18.71 8.42
N GLN A 25 -0.60 19.10 7.90
CA GLN A 25 -0.96 20.51 7.78
C GLN A 25 -0.93 21.23 9.13
N ALA A 26 -1.46 20.62 10.20
CA ALA A 26 -1.46 21.18 11.55
C ALA A 26 -0.04 21.30 12.14
N LEU A 27 0.93 20.57 11.61
CA LEU A 27 2.33 20.65 12.01
C LEU A 27 3.06 21.88 11.42
N ILE A 28 2.74 22.26 10.19
CA ILE A 28 3.43 23.33 9.46
C ILE A 28 3.54 24.65 10.25
N PRO A 29 2.46 25.21 10.82
CA PRO A 29 2.55 26.46 11.58
C PRO A 29 3.34 26.37 12.88
N ARG A 30 3.67 25.16 13.31
CA ARG A 30 4.44 24.89 14.55
C ARG A 30 5.95 24.82 14.30
N VAL A 31 6.35 24.80 13.03
CA VAL A 31 7.76 24.76 12.60
C VAL A 31 8.15 26.15 12.13
N SER A 32 8.90 26.89 12.96
CA SER A 32 9.21 28.31 12.70
C SER A 32 10.49 28.56 11.90
N ASP A 33 11.53 27.75 12.11
CA ASP A 33 12.87 28.08 11.66
C ASP A 33 13.50 27.05 10.70
N ARG A 34 12.64 26.34 9.96
CA ARG A 34 13.10 25.35 8.98
C ARG A 34 12.44 25.58 7.63
N LYS A 35 13.20 25.35 6.58
CA LYS A 35 12.65 25.35 5.23
C LYS A 35 11.69 24.16 5.09
N ILE A 36 10.47 24.43 4.66
CA ILE A 36 9.46 23.44 4.35
C ILE A 36 9.18 23.48 2.86
N ILE A 37 9.13 22.31 2.23
CA ILE A 37 8.64 22.08 0.88
C ILE A 37 7.42 21.18 1.01
N THR A 38 6.29 21.63 0.54
CA THR A 38 5.05 20.86 0.59
C THR A 38 4.87 20.08 -0.69
N TYR A 39 4.35 18.84 -0.57
CA TYR A 39 3.95 18.05 -1.72
C TYR A 39 2.57 17.42 -1.50
N GLY A 40 1.91 17.04 -2.59
CA GLY A 40 0.60 16.41 -2.54
C GLY A 40 -0.20 16.61 -3.82
N GLU A 41 -1.46 16.20 -3.82
CA GLU A 41 -2.44 16.48 -4.88
C GLU A 41 -3.12 17.85 -4.67
N SER A 42 -3.03 18.39 -3.45
CA SER A 42 -3.59 19.71 -3.11
C SER A 42 -3.04 20.78 -4.04
N PRO A 43 -3.89 21.68 -4.58
CA PRO A 43 -3.47 22.86 -5.36
C PRO A 43 -2.54 23.80 -4.58
N GLN A 44 -2.45 23.68 -3.26
CA GLN A 44 -1.60 24.50 -2.39
C GLN A 44 -0.19 23.92 -2.20
N ALA A 45 0.09 22.72 -2.73
CA ALA A 45 1.40 22.09 -2.63
C ALA A 45 2.44 22.81 -3.50
N ASP A 46 3.68 22.94 -3.01
CA ASP A 46 4.81 23.44 -3.80
C ASP A 46 5.17 22.47 -4.93
N ILE A 47 5.01 21.17 -4.66
CA ILE A 47 5.23 20.06 -5.59
C ILE A 47 3.91 19.31 -5.72
N ARG A 48 3.10 19.71 -6.70
CA ARG A 48 1.76 19.17 -6.87
C ARG A 48 1.73 18.02 -7.88
N VAL A 49 1.14 16.91 -7.47
CA VAL A 49 0.81 15.81 -8.37
C VAL A 49 -0.44 16.16 -9.17
N ALA A 50 -0.41 15.92 -10.47
CA ALA A 50 -1.52 16.17 -11.38
C ALA A 50 -1.59 15.12 -12.49
N ASN A 51 -2.72 15.03 -13.20
CA ASN A 51 -2.92 14.19 -14.38
C ASN A 51 -2.51 12.74 -14.17
N ILE A 52 -2.97 12.13 -13.05
CA ILE A 52 -2.68 10.75 -12.71
C ILE A 52 -3.41 9.81 -13.67
N GLU A 53 -2.64 8.94 -14.31
CA GLU A 53 -3.13 7.82 -15.13
C GLU A 53 -2.59 6.52 -14.52
N ALA A 54 -3.47 5.72 -13.94
CA ALA A 54 -3.11 4.43 -13.37
C ALA A 54 -3.29 3.31 -14.41
N SER A 55 -2.37 2.35 -14.40
CA SER A 55 -2.43 1.13 -15.20
C SER A 55 -2.15 -0.09 -14.33
N ARG A 56 -2.28 -1.30 -14.92
CA ARG A 56 -1.96 -2.55 -14.22
C ARG A 56 -0.48 -2.66 -13.84
N ASP A 57 0.41 -2.04 -14.62
CA ASP A 57 1.87 -2.21 -14.51
C ASP A 57 2.58 -0.97 -13.93
N GLY A 58 1.82 0.07 -13.58
CA GLY A 58 2.41 1.30 -13.05
C GLY A 58 1.50 2.51 -13.17
N SER A 59 2.09 3.68 -12.98
CA SER A 59 1.38 4.96 -13.00
C SER A 59 2.13 5.98 -13.84
N SER A 60 1.39 6.84 -14.55
CA SER A 60 1.90 8.05 -15.20
C SER A 60 1.28 9.26 -14.53
N PHE A 61 2.04 10.32 -14.34
CA PHE A 61 1.55 11.56 -13.73
C PHE A 61 2.42 12.75 -14.09
N ASP A 62 1.90 13.94 -13.85
CA ASP A 62 2.64 15.18 -13.97
C ASP A 62 3.01 15.73 -12.59
N ILE A 63 4.11 16.48 -12.52
CA ILE A 63 4.45 17.27 -11.34
C ILE A 63 4.45 18.74 -11.73
N VAL A 64 3.62 19.53 -11.06
CA VAL A 64 3.63 20.99 -11.13
C VAL A 64 4.48 21.51 -9.99
N VAL A 65 5.52 22.24 -10.33
CA VAL A 65 6.45 22.87 -9.38
C VAL A 65 6.10 24.35 -9.28
N ALA A 66 5.66 24.79 -8.12
CA ALA A 66 5.32 26.18 -7.85
C ALA A 66 6.44 26.90 -7.10
N ASP A 67 6.88 28.05 -7.60
CA ASP A 67 7.77 28.94 -6.86
C ASP A 67 6.94 30.00 -6.12
N ARG A 68 6.85 29.85 -4.81
CA ARG A 68 6.10 30.82 -3.95
C ARG A 68 6.62 32.24 -3.98
N LYS A 69 7.89 32.46 -4.41
CA LYS A 69 8.50 33.79 -4.42
C LYS A 69 8.18 34.54 -5.70
N SER A 70 8.28 33.86 -6.85
CA SER A 70 7.98 34.47 -8.14
C SER A 70 6.50 34.35 -8.52
N GLY A 71 5.79 33.35 -7.96
CA GLY A 71 4.43 32.97 -8.37
C GLY A 71 4.41 32.21 -9.70
N GLU A 72 5.56 31.81 -10.20
CA GLU A 72 5.67 31.03 -11.44
C GLU A 72 5.46 29.55 -11.18
N GLU A 73 4.83 28.87 -12.14
CA GLU A 73 4.66 27.41 -12.14
C GLU A 73 5.34 26.83 -13.37
N ARG A 74 5.94 25.62 -13.22
CA ARG A 74 6.42 24.80 -14.32
C ARG A 74 5.98 23.37 -14.14
N THR A 75 5.83 22.63 -15.23
CA THR A 75 5.38 21.25 -15.19
C THR A 75 6.43 20.29 -15.72
N ILE A 76 6.65 19.20 -14.99
CA ILE A 76 7.39 18.03 -15.46
C ILE A 76 6.34 17.01 -15.88
N GLU A 77 6.10 16.91 -17.18
CA GLU A 77 5.00 16.11 -17.72
C GLU A 77 5.38 14.63 -17.85
N LYS A 78 4.37 13.75 -17.76
CA LYS A 78 4.42 12.32 -18.11
C LYS A 78 5.56 11.56 -17.46
N LEU A 79 5.73 11.78 -16.15
CA LEU A 79 6.61 10.94 -15.34
C LEU A 79 6.04 9.52 -15.27
N GLN A 80 6.90 8.52 -15.38
CA GLN A 80 6.53 7.11 -15.32
C GLN A 80 7.04 6.49 -14.02
N LEU A 81 6.17 5.83 -13.28
CA LEU A 81 6.51 5.09 -12.08
C LEU A 81 6.01 3.65 -12.23
N PRO A 82 6.88 2.62 -12.30
CA PRO A 82 6.47 1.22 -12.41
C PRO A 82 5.98 0.68 -11.06
N MET A 83 5.08 1.41 -10.43
CA MET A 83 4.38 1.04 -9.20
C MET A 83 2.92 1.48 -9.28
N VAL A 84 2.03 0.65 -8.80
CA VAL A 84 0.59 0.90 -8.74
C VAL A 84 0.22 1.60 -7.43
N GLY A 85 -0.82 2.44 -7.47
CA GLY A 85 -1.42 3.06 -6.28
C GLY A 85 -1.00 4.52 -6.05
N GLY A 86 -1.98 5.36 -5.73
CA GLY A 86 -1.80 6.80 -5.49
C GLY A 86 -0.81 7.09 -4.36
N HIS A 87 -0.78 6.26 -3.32
CA HIS A 87 0.19 6.39 -2.23
C HIS A 87 1.65 6.26 -2.70
N ASN A 88 1.93 5.44 -3.73
CA ASN A 88 3.27 5.32 -4.31
C ASN A 88 3.62 6.55 -5.16
N ILE A 89 2.64 7.18 -5.80
CA ILE A 89 2.82 8.45 -6.49
C ILE A 89 3.16 9.56 -5.49
N LEU A 90 2.47 9.62 -4.34
CA LEU A 90 2.80 10.57 -3.27
C LEU A 90 4.19 10.31 -2.68
N ASN A 91 4.59 9.06 -2.50
CA ASN A 91 5.96 8.72 -2.09
C ASN A 91 7.00 9.17 -3.14
N ALA A 92 6.70 9.01 -4.43
CA ALA A 92 7.55 9.52 -5.50
C ALA A 92 7.59 11.06 -5.51
N ALA A 93 6.46 11.74 -5.26
CA ALA A 93 6.42 13.20 -5.15
C ALA A 93 7.32 13.73 -4.01
N ALA A 94 7.38 13.03 -2.87
CA ALA A 94 8.32 13.33 -1.80
C ALA A 94 9.79 13.24 -2.28
N ALA A 95 10.13 12.17 -2.99
CA ALA A 95 11.47 11.97 -3.54
C ALA A 95 11.81 13.03 -4.59
N ILE A 96 10.83 13.39 -5.44
CA ILE A 96 10.97 14.46 -6.46
C ILE A 96 11.20 15.80 -5.78
N ALA A 97 10.42 16.13 -4.73
CA ALA A 97 10.60 17.36 -3.96
C ALA A 97 12.03 17.49 -3.40
N ILE A 98 12.55 16.40 -2.86
CA ILE A 98 13.94 16.35 -2.36
C ILE A 98 14.95 16.52 -3.52
N ALA A 99 14.75 15.79 -4.63
CA ALA A 99 15.65 15.85 -5.78
C ALA A 99 15.70 17.25 -6.40
N LEU A 100 14.57 17.92 -6.56
CA LEU A 100 14.49 19.29 -7.08
C LEU A 100 15.18 20.29 -6.15
N GLU A 101 14.99 20.16 -4.84
CA GLU A 101 15.67 21.01 -3.87
C GLU A 101 17.19 20.80 -3.87
N MET A 102 17.65 19.60 -4.16
CA MET A 102 19.07 19.28 -4.33
C MET A 102 19.62 19.69 -5.70
N GLY A 103 18.81 20.29 -6.57
CA GLY A 103 19.24 20.75 -7.89
C GLY A 103 19.42 19.63 -8.92
N ILE A 104 18.78 18.49 -8.72
CA ILE A 104 18.78 17.40 -9.71
C ILE A 104 17.94 17.81 -10.91
N ALA A 105 18.47 17.63 -12.11
CA ALA A 105 17.79 17.96 -13.35
C ALA A 105 16.57 17.06 -13.61
N ASP A 106 15.53 17.63 -14.19
CA ASP A 106 14.24 16.95 -14.47
C ASP A 106 14.42 15.65 -15.25
N GLU A 107 15.38 15.63 -16.20
CA GLU A 107 15.65 14.43 -16.99
C GLU A 107 16.23 13.29 -16.16
N LEU A 108 17.07 13.59 -15.18
CA LEU A 108 17.60 12.58 -14.25
C LEU A 108 16.52 12.06 -13.30
N ILE A 109 15.60 12.93 -12.89
CA ILE A 109 14.43 12.55 -12.09
C ILE A 109 13.56 11.58 -12.91
N ARG A 110 13.26 11.90 -14.16
CA ARG A 110 12.50 11.07 -15.09
C ARG A 110 13.13 9.70 -15.27
N GLN A 111 14.42 9.64 -15.54
CA GLN A 111 15.17 8.39 -15.70
C GLN A 111 15.19 7.56 -14.40
N GLY A 112 15.40 8.23 -13.27
CA GLY A 112 15.40 7.57 -11.97
C GLY A 112 14.06 6.90 -11.64
N LEU A 113 12.95 7.57 -11.92
CA LEU A 113 11.61 7.03 -11.69
C LEU A 113 11.26 5.88 -12.65
N SER A 114 11.51 6.06 -13.95
CA SER A 114 11.20 5.04 -14.96
C SER A 114 12.02 3.76 -14.81
N ASN A 115 13.25 3.86 -14.31
CA ASN A 115 14.14 2.72 -14.04
C ASN A 115 13.99 2.15 -12.62
N PHE A 116 13.09 2.69 -11.82
CA PHE A 116 12.90 2.24 -10.45
C PHE A 116 12.29 0.84 -10.40
N ALA A 117 13.01 -0.12 -9.85
CA ALA A 117 12.57 -1.51 -9.78
C ALA A 117 11.51 -1.79 -8.69
N GLY A 118 11.01 -0.74 -8.04
CA GLY A 118 10.09 -0.88 -6.91
C GLY A 118 10.79 -1.21 -5.59
N VAL A 119 9.99 -1.31 -4.54
CA VAL A 119 10.42 -1.75 -3.21
C VAL A 119 9.81 -3.11 -2.95
N LYS A 120 10.61 -4.07 -2.49
CA LYS A 120 10.09 -5.38 -2.08
C LYS A 120 8.99 -5.21 -1.05
N ARG A 121 7.95 -6.03 -1.16
CA ARG A 121 6.77 -5.96 -0.29
C ARG A 121 6.02 -4.62 -0.40
N ARG A 122 6.02 -3.98 -1.57
CA ARG A 122 5.17 -2.83 -1.91
C ARG A 122 4.48 -3.14 -3.22
N PHE A 123 3.29 -3.73 -3.14
CA PHE A 123 2.51 -4.24 -4.27
C PHE A 123 3.34 -5.15 -5.19
N THR A 124 4.15 -6.03 -4.58
CA THR A 124 5.08 -6.88 -5.32
C THR A 124 4.37 -8.12 -5.84
N LYS A 125 4.34 -8.30 -7.16
CA LYS A 125 3.81 -9.52 -7.77
C LYS A 125 4.78 -10.67 -7.53
N THR A 126 4.35 -11.68 -6.79
CA THR A 126 5.14 -12.89 -6.49
C THR A 126 4.93 -13.98 -7.54
N GLY A 127 3.80 -13.97 -8.25
CA GLY A 127 3.52 -14.90 -9.32
C GLY A 127 2.12 -14.72 -9.92
N GLU A 128 1.86 -15.56 -10.92
CA GLU A 128 0.54 -15.68 -11.55
C GLU A 128 0.27 -17.14 -11.88
N VAL A 129 -0.90 -17.66 -11.49
CA VAL A 129 -1.28 -19.07 -11.72
C VAL A 129 -2.70 -19.13 -12.26
N GLY A 130 -2.86 -19.65 -13.46
CA GLY A 130 -4.17 -19.74 -14.11
C GLY A 130 -4.88 -18.38 -14.27
N GLY A 131 -4.11 -17.31 -14.46
CA GLY A 131 -4.61 -15.94 -14.59
C GLY A 131 -4.95 -15.27 -13.26
N ILE A 132 -4.67 -15.88 -12.11
CA ILE A 132 -4.77 -15.28 -10.77
C ILE A 132 -3.43 -14.63 -10.44
N SER A 133 -3.41 -13.32 -10.25
CA SER A 133 -2.22 -12.58 -9.81
C SER A 133 -2.08 -12.66 -8.30
N ILE A 134 -0.84 -12.88 -7.81
CA ILE A 134 -0.54 -12.96 -6.38
C ILE A 134 0.41 -11.83 -6.02
N ILE A 135 0.02 -11.03 -5.02
CA ILE A 135 0.69 -9.81 -4.59
C ILE A 135 1.13 -9.94 -3.13
N ASP A 136 2.35 -9.52 -2.83
CA ASP A 136 2.89 -9.34 -1.46
C ASP A 136 2.99 -7.86 -1.13
N ASP A 137 2.37 -7.44 -0.03
CA ASP A 137 2.45 -6.06 0.46
C ASP A 137 2.71 -6.00 1.97
N TYR A 138 3.52 -5.05 2.37
CA TYR A 138 3.88 -4.82 3.78
C TYR A 138 2.77 -4.10 4.58
N GLY A 139 1.73 -3.62 3.92
CA GLY A 139 0.62 -2.90 4.53
C GLY A 139 0.05 -3.67 5.72
N HIS A 140 0.09 -3.04 6.89
CA HIS A 140 -0.32 -3.64 8.17
C HIS A 140 -1.04 -2.63 9.08
N HIS A 141 -1.19 -1.40 8.63
CA HIS A 141 -2.04 -0.37 9.23
C HIS A 141 -3.32 -0.20 8.40
N PRO A 142 -4.51 0.04 8.98
CA PRO A 142 -5.75 0.16 8.23
C PRO A 142 -5.68 1.13 7.03
N VAL A 143 -5.03 2.28 7.19
CA VAL A 143 -4.85 3.26 6.09
C VAL A 143 -4.00 2.66 4.95
N GLU A 144 -2.91 1.95 5.28
CA GLU A 144 -2.07 1.27 4.27
C GLU A 144 -2.86 0.17 3.55
N ILE A 145 -3.59 -0.66 4.31
CA ILE A 145 -4.43 -1.75 3.78
C ILE A 145 -5.47 -1.18 2.80
N SER A 146 -6.18 -0.12 3.19
CA SER A 146 -7.17 0.52 2.32
C SER A 146 -6.55 1.01 1.02
N ALA A 147 -5.39 1.70 1.08
CA ALA A 147 -4.70 2.21 -0.10
C ALA A 147 -4.19 1.09 -1.03
N VAL A 148 -3.68 -0.01 -0.47
CA VAL A 148 -3.24 -1.18 -1.24
C VAL A 148 -4.42 -1.86 -1.93
N LEU A 149 -5.55 -2.01 -1.24
CA LEU A 149 -6.75 -2.64 -1.80
C LEU A 149 -7.42 -1.75 -2.87
N GLU A 150 -7.34 -0.43 -2.74
CA GLU A 150 -7.75 0.50 -3.80
C GLU A 150 -6.89 0.34 -5.05
N ALA A 151 -5.57 0.24 -4.88
CA ALA A 151 -4.64 -0.06 -5.96
C ALA A 151 -4.95 -1.42 -6.61
N ALA A 152 -5.23 -2.46 -5.81
CA ALA A 152 -5.62 -3.78 -6.29
C ALA A 152 -6.92 -3.72 -7.10
N ARG A 153 -7.93 -2.99 -6.63
CA ARG A 153 -9.20 -2.80 -7.35
C ARG A 153 -8.99 -2.06 -8.67
N THR A 154 -8.14 -1.04 -8.70
CA THR A 154 -7.78 -0.31 -9.93
C THR A 154 -7.07 -1.22 -10.93
N ALA A 155 -6.17 -2.08 -10.47
CA ALA A 155 -5.45 -3.04 -11.32
C ALA A 155 -6.33 -4.22 -11.78
N THR A 156 -7.47 -4.47 -11.11
CA THR A 156 -8.36 -5.62 -11.34
C THR A 156 -9.83 -5.14 -11.40
N PRO A 157 -10.20 -4.30 -12.38
CA PRO A 157 -11.53 -3.65 -12.40
C PRO A 157 -12.69 -4.65 -12.59
N GLU A 158 -12.48 -5.71 -13.34
CA GLU A 158 -13.52 -6.72 -13.67
C GLU A 158 -13.37 -8.00 -12.80
N GLY A 159 -12.23 -8.20 -12.17
CA GLY A 159 -11.94 -9.37 -11.34
C GLY A 159 -12.27 -9.15 -9.87
N ARG A 160 -12.15 -10.21 -9.09
CA ARG A 160 -12.29 -10.17 -7.63
C ARG A 160 -10.95 -9.97 -6.96
N VAL A 161 -10.98 -9.33 -5.79
CA VAL A 161 -9.82 -9.14 -4.92
C VAL A 161 -10.03 -9.94 -3.63
N MET A 162 -9.13 -10.88 -3.37
CA MET A 162 -9.03 -11.58 -2.09
C MET A 162 -7.91 -10.92 -1.27
N ALA A 163 -8.27 -10.29 -0.16
CA ALA A 163 -7.33 -9.80 0.83
C ALA A 163 -7.01 -10.89 1.83
N VAL A 164 -5.74 -11.26 1.96
CA VAL A 164 -5.24 -12.16 3.01
C VAL A 164 -4.48 -11.30 4.00
N VAL A 165 -5.02 -11.12 5.21
CA VAL A 165 -4.42 -10.24 6.20
C VAL A 165 -3.86 -11.04 7.38
N GLN A 166 -2.61 -10.72 7.75
CA GLN A 166 -2.01 -11.13 9.01
C GLN A 166 -1.87 -9.90 9.91
N PRO A 167 -2.78 -9.71 10.88
CA PRO A 167 -2.68 -8.58 11.80
C PRO A 167 -1.33 -8.62 12.53
N HIS A 168 -0.69 -7.47 12.66
CA HIS A 168 0.65 -7.38 13.24
C HIS A 168 0.60 -6.60 14.56
N ARG A 169 0.87 -7.28 15.69
CA ARG A 169 0.78 -6.88 17.09
C ARG A 169 -0.65 -6.84 17.63
N TYR A 170 -0.82 -7.36 18.82
CA TYR A 170 -2.09 -7.30 19.55
C TYR A 170 -2.48 -5.86 19.91
N SER A 171 -1.51 -5.05 20.36
CA SER A 171 -1.75 -3.66 20.71
C SER A 171 -2.30 -2.83 19.54
N ARG A 172 -1.72 -3.00 18.33
CA ARG A 172 -2.22 -2.29 17.15
C ARG A 172 -3.64 -2.71 16.78
N LEU A 173 -3.93 -4.01 16.81
CA LEU A 173 -5.28 -4.47 16.51
C LEU A 173 -6.29 -3.96 17.56
N GLN A 174 -5.90 -3.87 18.84
CA GLN A 174 -6.72 -3.30 19.90
C GLN A 174 -6.99 -1.81 19.66
N ASP A 175 -5.93 -1.04 19.41
CA ASP A 175 -6.01 0.42 19.31
C ASP A 175 -6.77 0.90 18.06
N LEU A 176 -6.80 0.08 16.98
CA LEU A 176 -7.35 0.41 15.68
C LEU A 176 -8.43 -0.58 15.22
N PHE A 177 -9.13 -1.21 16.17
CA PHE A 177 -10.06 -2.30 15.86
C PHE A 177 -11.17 -1.88 14.90
N GLU A 178 -11.78 -0.72 15.12
CA GLU A 178 -12.86 -0.19 14.29
C GLU A 178 -12.37 0.13 12.88
N GLU A 179 -11.17 0.70 12.76
CA GLU A 179 -10.53 1.00 11.49
C GLU A 179 -10.19 -0.30 10.73
N PHE A 180 -9.74 -1.36 11.43
CA PHE A 180 -9.55 -2.67 10.83
C PHE A 180 -10.86 -3.25 10.32
N CYS A 181 -11.97 -3.06 11.02
CA CYS A 181 -13.27 -3.56 10.59
C CYS A 181 -13.80 -2.88 9.31
N THR A 182 -13.24 -1.74 8.90
CA THR A 182 -13.74 -0.93 7.78
C THR A 182 -12.76 -0.76 6.62
N CYS A 183 -11.47 -1.12 6.77
CA CYS A 183 -10.45 -0.86 5.76
C CYS A 183 -10.44 -1.82 4.57
N PHE A 184 -11.26 -2.88 4.56
CA PHE A 184 -11.27 -3.91 3.51
C PHE A 184 -12.37 -3.74 2.45
N ASN A 185 -13.01 -2.58 2.36
CA ASN A 185 -14.17 -2.36 1.49
C ASN A 185 -13.89 -2.60 0.00
N ASN A 186 -12.63 -2.52 -0.44
CA ASN A 186 -12.22 -2.81 -1.83
C ASN A 186 -11.89 -4.29 -2.08
N ALA A 187 -11.99 -5.17 -1.06
CA ALA A 187 -11.86 -6.61 -1.20
C ALA A 187 -13.24 -7.29 -1.31
N ASP A 188 -13.34 -8.31 -2.17
CA ASP A 188 -14.54 -9.16 -2.27
C ASP A 188 -14.52 -10.27 -1.23
N ILE A 189 -13.33 -10.71 -0.83
CA ILE A 189 -13.09 -11.77 0.13
C ILE A 189 -12.01 -11.31 1.09
N VAL A 190 -12.22 -11.47 2.39
CA VAL A 190 -11.21 -11.20 3.42
C VAL A 190 -10.85 -12.52 4.11
N VAL A 191 -9.60 -12.93 4.01
CA VAL A 191 -9.04 -14.08 4.71
C VAL A 191 -8.19 -13.55 5.86
N VAL A 192 -8.55 -13.91 7.08
CA VAL A 192 -7.91 -13.40 8.30
C VAL A 192 -7.06 -14.48 8.93
N ALA A 193 -5.76 -14.28 8.99
CA ALA A 193 -4.81 -15.15 9.65
C ALA A 193 -4.65 -14.82 11.14
N ASP A 194 -3.99 -15.70 11.88
CA ASP A 194 -3.62 -15.45 13.26
C ASP A 194 -2.71 -14.22 13.40
N ILE A 195 -2.83 -13.54 14.54
CA ILE A 195 -2.08 -12.32 14.83
C ILE A 195 -0.57 -12.65 14.95
N TYR A 196 0.24 -11.95 14.18
CA TYR A 196 1.68 -11.99 14.36
C TYR A 196 2.08 -11.13 15.56
N ALA A 197 2.46 -11.79 16.65
CA ALA A 197 2.65 -11.15 17.96
C ALA A 197 3.80 -10.12 17.98
N ALA A 198 4.86 -10.30 17.18
CA ALA A 198 6.05 -9.43 17.14
C ALA A 198 6.67 -9.20 18.54
N GLY A 199 6.64 -10.24 19.39
CA GLY A 199 7.18 -10.19 20.75
C GLY A 199 6.20 -9.69 21.82
N GLU A 200 4.98 -9.32 21.48
CA GLU A 200 3.94 -8.96 22.44
C GLU A 200 3.26 -10.20 23.03
N ALA A 201 2.81 -10.10 24.29
CA ALA A 201 1.92 -11.08 24.88
C ALA A 201 0.50 -10.93 24.32
N PRO A 202 -0.29 -12.00 24.23
CA PRO A 202 -1.71 -11.91 23.89
C PRO A 202 -2.46 -10.95 24.80
N ILE A 203 -3.39 -10.19 24.22
CA ILE A 203 -4.29 -9.27 24.93
C ILE A 203 -5.68 -9.92 25.00
N GLU A 204 -6.28 -9.96 26.19
CA GLU A 204 -7.62 -10.53 26.40
C GLU A 204 -8.64 -9.81 25.51
N GLY A 205 -9.48 -10.60 24.81
CA GLY A 205 -10.50 -10.08 23.88
C GLY A 205 -9.98 -9.72 22.49
N ILE A 206 -8.67 -9.75 22.25
CA ILE A 206 -8.06 -9.44 20.93
C ILE A 206 -7.59 -10.72 20.27
N SER A 207 -8.27 -11.11 19.18
CA SER A 207 -8.00 -12.36 18.48
C SER A 207 -8.36 -12.26 16.99
N ARG A 208 -7.89 -13.22 16.20
CA ARG A 208 -8.31 -13.45 14.81
C ARG A 208 -9.84 -13.53 14.71
N ASP A 209 -10.43 -14.38 15.53
CA ASP A 209 -11.88 -14.62 15.47
C ASP A 209 -12.68 -13.38 15.88
N GLY A 210 -12.17 -12.58 16.81
CA GLY A 210 -12.74 -11.27 17.14
C GLY A 210 -12.72 -10.32 15.93
N LEU A 211 -11.63 -10.27 15.15
CA LEU A 211 -11.60 -9.47 13.93
C LEU A 211 -12.52 -10.03 12.85
N VAL A 212 -12.61 -11.34 12.68
CA VAL A 212 -13.54 -11.99 11.75
C VAL A 212 -14.98 -11.58 12.06
N GLU A 213 -15.38 -11.61 13.33
CA GLU A 213 -16.73 -11.20 13.77
C GLU A 213 -16.93 -9.69 13.60
N GLY A 214 -15.92 -8.88 13.93
CA GLY A 214 -15.92 -7.45 13.71
C GLY A 214 -16.17 -7.09 12.24
N LEU A 215 -15.43 -7.69 11.31
CA LEU A 215 -15.62 -7.51 9.87
C LEU A 215 -17.03 -7.91 9.40
N ARG A 216 -17.55 -9.04 9.86
CA ARG A 216 -18.90 -9.50 9.53
C ARG A 216 -19.98 -8.54 10.04
N SER A 217 -19.83 -8.06 11.26
CA SER A 217 -20.78 -7.11 11.86
C SER A 217 -20.77 -5.75 11.15
N HIS A 218 -19.66 -5.38 10.52
CA HIS A 218 -19.53 -4.20 9.67
C HIS A 218 -19.94 -4.41 8.20
N GLY A 219 -20.55 -5.58 7.90
CA GLY A 219 -21.19 -5.83 6.61
C GLY A 219 -20.32 -6.52 5.56
N HIS A 220 -19.12 -6.97 5.89
CA HIS A 220 -18.32 -7.78 4.96
C HIS A 220 -18.99 -9.11 4.70
N ARG A 221 -19.29 -9.39 3.40
CA ARG A 221 -20.09 -10.56 3.01
C ARG A 221 -19.34 -11.87 3.11
N MET A 222 -18.05 -11.85 2.87
CA MET A 222 -17.21 -13.05 2.81
C MET A 222 -15.92 -12.85 3.60
N VAL A 223 -15.95 -13.31 4.85
CA VAL A 223 -14.81 -13.29 5.77
C VAL A 223 -14.51 -14.71 6.21
N ILE A 224 -13.29 -15.18 5.99
CA ILE A 224 -12.83 -16.54 6.22
C ILE A 224 -11.68 -16.51 7.22
N PRO A 225 -11.75 -17.17 8.37
CA PRO A 225 -10.58 -17.40 9.20
C PRO A 225 -9.61 -18.35 8.48
N LEU A 226 -8.31 -18.03 8.47
CA LEU A 226 -7.28 -18.95 8.00
C LEU A 226 -6.77 -19.78 9.16
N GLU A 227 -7.03 -21.07 9.13
CA GLU A 227 -6.63 -21.97 10.23
C GLU A 227 -5.13 -22.26 10.19
N GLN A 228 -4.61 -22.58 9.01
CA GLN A 228 -3.20 -22.83 8.78
C GLN A 228 -2.75 -22.14 7.48
N PRO A 229 -1.50 -21.67 7.38
CA PRO A 229 -0.99 -21.06 6.13
C PRO A 229 -1.14 -21.96 4.90
N GLU A 230 -1.02 -23.27 5.09
CA GLU A 230 -1.13 -24.30 4.06
C GLU A 230 -2.52 -24.39 3.42
N ASP A 231 -3.55 -23.91 4.11
CA ASP A 231 -4.92 -23.89 3.59
C ASP A 231 -5.14 -22.78 2.53
N LEU A 232 -4.20 -21.82 2.43
CA LEU A 232 -4.35 -20.65 1.57
C LEU A 232 -4.46 -21.01 0.09
N ALA A 233 -3.67 -21.98 -0.38
CA ALA A 233 -3.73 -22.44 -1.77
C ALA A 233 -5.10 -23.06 -2.10
N GLY A 234 -5.67 -23.83 -1.17
CA GLY A 234 -7.01 -24.41 -1.30
C GLY A 234 -8.12 -23.33 -1.33
N LEU A 235 -8.00 -22.30 -0.50
CA LEU A 235 -8.94 -21.17 -0.50
C LEU A 235 -8.86 -20.37 -1.80
N ALA A 236 -7.63 -20.08 -2.27
CA ALA A 236 -7.42 -19.38 -3.54
C ALA A 236 -7.98 -20.17 -4.73
N ASP A 237 -7.73 -21.50 -4.80
CA ASP A 237 -8.25 -22.36 -5.87
C ASP A 237 -9.79 -22.45 -5.87
N LYS A 238 -10.39 -22.50 -4.68
CA LYS A 238 -11.84 -22.61 -4.51
C LYS A 238 -12.58 -21.33 -4.88
N HIS A 239 -12.00 -20.17 -4.58
CA HIS A 239 -12.71 -18.90 -4.62
C HIS A 239 -12.25 -17.95 -5.72
N MET A 240 -11.09 -18.18 -6.34
CA MET A 240 -10.51 -17.28 -7.33
C MET A 240 -10.44 -17.92 -8.71
N SER A 241 -10.55 -17.07 -9.74
CA SER A 241 -10.58 -17.45 -11.15
C SER A 241 -9.61 -16.57 -11.96
N SER A 242 -9.46 -16.86 -13.26
CA SER A 242 -8.66 -16.04 -14.15
C SER A 242 -9.16 -14.59 -14.16
N GLY A 243 -8.24 -13.64 -14.03
CA GLY A 243 -8.51 -12.21 -13.90
C GLY A 243 -8.60 -11.70 -12.46
N ASP A 244 -8.67 -12.60 -11.48
CA ASP A 244 -8.74 -12.25 -10.05
C ASP A 244 -7.35 -11.96 -9.47
N MET A 245 -7.31 -11.36 -8.27
CA MET A 245 -6.08 -11.02 -7.56
C MET A 245 -6.15 -11.45 -6.09
N VAL A 246 -5.07 -12.07 -5.61
CA VAL A 246 -4.83 -12.36 -4.19
C VAL A 246 -3.79 -11.38 -3.67
N VAL A 247 -4.11 -10.65 -2.60
CA VAL A 247 -3.22 -9.66 -1.98
C VAL A 247 -2.92 -10.10 -0.56
N CYS A 248 -1.67 -10.44 -0.29
CA CYS A 248 -1.19 -10.80 1.05
C CYS A 248 -0.67 -9.55 1.75
N LEU A 249 -1.26 -9.22 2.91
CA LEU A 249 -1.11 -7.97 3.65
C LEU A 249 -0.55 -8.22 5.05
N GLY A 250 0.59 -7.64 5.38
CA GLY A 250 1.13 -7.72 6.74
C GLY A 250 2.63 -7.56 6.85
N ALA A 251 3.10 -7.15 8.04
CA ALA A 251 4.53 -6.95 8.34
C ALA A 251 5.23 -8.21 8.89
N GLY A 252 4.48 -9.29 9.13
CA GLY A 252 4.97 -10.55 9.67
C GLY A 252 5.53 -11.51 8.62
N ASN A 253 5.37 -12.81 8.87
CA ASN A 253 5.85 -13.88 8.01
C ASN A 253 4.94 -14.20 6.81
N ILE A 254 3.83 -13.49 6.63
CA ILE A 254 2.89 -13.65 5.51
C ILE A 254 3.58 -13.50 4.14
N THR A 255 4.69 -12.75 4.08
CA THR A 255 5.50 -12.64 2.86
C THR A 255 6.04 -14.01 2.39
N ALA A 256 6.33 -14.93 3.31
CA ALA A 256 6.72 -16.29 2.94
C ALA A 256 5.57 -17.03 2.24
N TRP A 257 4.34 -16.87 2.76
CA TRP A 257 3.14 -17.46 2.16
C TRP A 257 2.84 -16.88 0.76
N ALA A 258 2.96 -15.57 0.62
CA ALA A 258 2.80 -14.91 -0.67
C ALA A 258 3.80 -15.40 -1.72
N ASN A 259 5.02 -15.75 -1.29
CA ASN A 259 6.06 -16.26 -2.19
C ASN A 259 5.89 -17.76 -2.50
N SER A 260 5.38 -18.57 -1.58
CA SER A 260 5.14 -20.02 -1.81
C SER A 260 3.84 -20.29 -2.56
N LEU A 261 2.81 -19.46 -2.38
CA LEU A 261 1.47 -19.65 -2.92
C LEU A 261 1.42 -19.94 -4.43
N PRO A 262 2.22 -19.30 -5.32
CA PRO A 262 2.20 -19.66 -6.74
C PRO A 262 2.58 -21.11 -7.01
N GLY A 263 3.59 -21.63 -6.31
CA GLY A 263 4.02 -23.04 -6.40
C GLY A 263 2.93 -23.98 -5.89
N GLU A 264 2.46 -23.75 -4.67
CA GLU A 264 1.43 -24.55 -4.01
C GLU A 264 0.12 -24.63 -4.83
N LEU A 265 -0.32 -23.50 -5.39
CA LEU A 265 -1.52 -23.44 -6.24
C LEU A 265 -1.33 -24.17 -7.57
N THR A 266 -0.12 -24.14 -8.13
CA THR A 266 0.22 -24.88 -9.35
C THR A 266 0.17 -26.39 -9.11
N ASP A 267 0.77 -26.86 -8.02
CA ASP A 267 0.81 -28.27 -7.65
C ASP A 267 -0.60 -28.80 -7.35
N LEU A 268 -1.40 -28.03 -6.62
CA LEU A 268 -2.80 -28.37 -6.30
C LEU A 268 -3.65 -28.53 -7.58
N ARG A 269 -3.49 -27.64 -8.55
CA ARG A 269 -4.23 -27.70 -9.83
C ARG A 269 -3.71 -28.79 -10.77
N GLY A 270 -2.43 -29.10 -10.69
CA GLY A 270 -1.81 -30.22 -11.41
C GLY A 270 -2.38 -31.57 -10.95
N SER A 271 -2.38 -31.81 -9.63
CA SER A 271 -2.91 -33.03 -9.03
C SER A 271 -4.40 -33.27 -9.35
N LYS A 272 -5.23 -32.22 -9.32
CA LYS A 272 -6.66 -32.31 -9.70
C LYS A 272 -6.89 -32.69 -11.16
N LYS A 273 -5.98 -32.31 -12.06
CA LYS A 273 -6.09 -32.69 -13.49
C LYS A 273 -5.74 -34.16 -13.71
N GLU A 274 -4.81 -34.70 -12.95
CA GLU A 274 -4.41 -36.12 -13.01
C GLU A 274 -5.49 -37.05 -12.43
N GLU A 275 -6.22 -36.61 -11.38
CA GLU A 275 -7.33 -37.36 -10.80
C GLU A 275 -8.61 -37.34 -11.67
N ALA A 276 -8.76 -36.37 -12.55
CA ALA A 276 -9.95 -36.18 -13.40
C ALA A 276 -9.81 -36.76 -14.82
N GLY A 277 -8.60 -37.27 -15.19
CA GLY A 277 -8.31 -37.87 -16.51
C GLY A 277 -8.10 -39.37 -16.42
#